data_5a11f97a961f4851483291a5c16d8e6e
#
_entry.id   5a11f97a961f4851483291a5c16d8e6e
#
_cell.length_a   1.000
_cell.length_b   1.000
_cell.length_c   1.000
_cell.angle_alpha   90.00
_cell.angle_beta   90.00
_cell.angle_gamma   90.00
#
_symmetry.space_group_name_H-M   'P 1'
#
loop_
_entity.id
_entity.type
_entity.pdbx_description
1 polymer ?
#
loop_
_entity_poly.entity_id
_entity_poly.type
_entity_poly.pdbx_seq_one_letter_code
_entity_poly.pdbx_strand_id
1 'polypeptide(L)'
;VTAHLVSAERVSKTYGTRTLLDSVTIGLSTGDVVGVVGRNGDGKSTLLGILTGQIEPDSGLVRHSAGPSIGHLHQRADHHPGQTVRDLIVGGRPDHVWAADPVARPMVRELLRDIDLDAELDTLSGGEARRAELVALMLGNHDLLVLDEPTNHLDVEAVDWLAAHLNSLQRRGTAMLVVSHDRWFLDAICSRIWEVHDARVDPYDGGYAAYVLARAERQRQAAASEARRQNLVRKELAWLRRGPPARTSKPKFRIDAANALIDDVPEPRDKLALAQLASARLGKDVIDLHSVGLALGGRTLLDGVTWSLPPGARIGLVGVNGSGKSSLLKVMAKELSPDSGTVKHGLTLRLAHLSQAVAELDPGDRVLESVRRLAERTTLATGRETSASTLLEDFGFTGDRLVTRIGDLSGGERRRLQLLRLLLGQPNVLLLDEPTNDLDIDTLTVIEDHLDSWPGTMVVVSHDRFFLERVCDVTYALLGDGSCVLLPGGVEEYLARRREVEPPEAAPAAGSGGGTASSQQLRQARKDLARIEGQLGKLDDQLARLHQQMADAASDHEKLIALQGDLDQLQARRDELENAWLAAAELAE
;
A
#
# COMPACT_ATOMS: atom_id res chain seq x y z
N VAL A 1 -30.40 -5.82 -14.92
CA VAL A 1 -29.41 -6.46 -15.80
C VAL A 1 -28.14 -5.65 -15.63
N THR A 2 -27.16 -6.20 -14.92
CA THR A 2 -25.86 -5.56 -14.77
C THR A 2 -25.18 -5.49 -16.14
N ALA A 3 -24.86 -4.27 -16.59
CA ALA A 3 -24.18 -4.08 -17.87
C ALA A 3 -22.70 -4.47 -17.72
N HIS A 4 -22.20 -5.31 -18.63
CA HIS A 4 -20.78 -5.59 -18.71
C HIS A 4 -20.04 -4.33 -19.17
N LEU A 5 -19.05 -3.85 -18.38
CA LEU A 5 -18.22 -2.71 -18.72
C LEU A 5 -17.02 -3.12 -19.56
N VAL A 6 -16.32 -4.17 -19.15
CA VAL A 6 -15.14 -4.70 -19.82
C VAL A 6 -15.19 -6.21 -19.83
N SER A 7 -14.87 -6.84 -20.95
CA SER A 7 -14.70 -8.29 -21.07
C SER A 7 -13.44 -8.62 -21.86
N ALA A 8 -12.66 -9.57 -21.37
CA ALA A 8 -11.52 -10.16 -22.05
C ALA A 8 -11.84 -11.62 -22.39
N GLU A 9 -11.68 -12.01 -23.65
CA GLU A 9 -11.98 -13.35 -24.15
C GLU A 9 -10.70 -13.99 -24.70
N ARG A 10 -10.21 -15.04 -24.04
CA ARG A 10 -9.01 -15.82 -24.41
C ARG A 10 -7.77 -14.95 -24.70
N VAL A 11 -7.55 -13.98 -23.82
CA VAL A 11 -6.44 -13.05 -23.95
C VAL A 11 -5.14 -13.70 -23.53
N SER A 12 -4.09 -13.55 -24.38
CA SER A 12 -2.73 -14.01 -24.08
C SER A 12 -1.73 -12.87 -24.27
N LYS A 13 -0.67 -12.85 -23.44
CA LYS A 13 0.43 -11.88 -23.51
C LYS A 13 1.75 -12.49 -23.09
N THR A 14 2.78 -12.30 -23.93
CA THR A 14 4.13 -12.82 -23.74
C THR A 14 5.15 -11.70 -23.88
N TYR A 15 6.15 -11.65 -23.03
CA TYR A 15 7.30 -10.76 -23.14
C TYR A 15 8.58 -11.59 -23.27
N GLY A 16 9.20 -11.52 -24.44
CA GLY A 16 10.36 -12.32 -24.77
C GLY A 16 10.04 -13.82 -24.71
N THR A 17 10.62 -14.54 -23.75
CA THR A 17 10.37 -15.99 -23.52
C THR A 17 9.35 -16.26 -22.42
N ARG A 18 8.88 -15.24 -21.72
CA ARG A 18 7.98 -15.38 -20.58
C ARG A 18 6.53 -15.06 -20.94
N THR A 19 5.67 -16.06 -20.89
CA THR A 19 4.21 -15.88 -21.00
C THR A 19 3.66 -15.41 -19.66
N LEU A 20 3.03 -14.23 -19.64
CA LEU A 20 2.40 -13.66 -18.44
C LEU A 20 0.91 -13.98 -18.33
N LEU A 21 0.23 -14.09 -19.50
CA LEU A 21 -1.19 -14.46 -19.56
C LEU A 21 -1.38 -15.45 -20.70
N ASP A 22 -2.14 -16.52 -20.47
CA ASP A 22 -2.46 -17.53 -21.47
C ASP A 22 -3.96 -17.84 -21.46
N SER A 23 -4.62 -17.47 -22.57
CA SER A 23 -6.04 -17.76 -22.83
C SER A 23 -7.00 -17.31 -21.71
N VAL A 24 -6.73 -16.19 -21.08
CA VAL A 24 -7.50 -15.65 -19.96
C VAL A 24 -8.86 -15.14 -20.43
N THR A 25 -9.93 -15.56 -19.73
CA THR A 25 -11.31 -15.10 -19.99
C THR A 25 -11.91 -14.61 -18.69
N ILE A 26 -12.17 -13.29 -18.60
CA ILE A 26 -12.70 -12.59 -17.43
C ILE A 26 -13.59 -11.43 -17.85
N GLY A 27 -14.43 -10.94 -16.94
CA GLY A 27 -15.30 -9.81 -17.20
C GLY A 27 -15.64 -9.03 -15.95
N LEU A 28 -15.88 -7.73 -16.12
CA LEU A 28 -16.21 -6.77 -15.10
C LEU A 28 -17.53 -6.08 -15.45
N SER A 29 -18.44 -6.00 -14.50
CA SER A 29 -19.75 -5.36 -14.64
C SER A 29 -19.84 -4.10 -13.81
N THR A 30 -20.85 -3.25 -14.08
CA THR A 30 -21.15 -2.04 -13.30
C THR A 30 -21.31 -2.38 -11.82
N GLY A 31 -20.59 -1.67 -10.95
CA GLY A 31 -20.62 -1.86 -9.50
C GLY A 31 -19.82 -3.06 -8.97
N ASP A 32 -19.15 -3.83 -9.84
CA ASP A 32 -18.22 -4.87 -9.41
C ASP A 32 -16.97 -4.22 -8.76
N VAL A 33 -16.53 -4.76 -7.62
CA VAL A 33 -15.23 -4.43 -7.02
C VAL A 33 -14.39 -5.69 -6.95
N VAL A 34 -13.33 -5.72 -7.75
CA VAL A 34 -12.47 -6.88 -7.92
C VAL A 34 -11.06 -6.57 -7.43
N GLY A 35 -10.60 -7.34 -6.45
CA GLY A 35 -9.20 -7.32 -6.02
C GLY A 35 -8.34 -8.23 -6.90
N VAL A 36 -7.19 -7.75 -7.34
CA VAL A 36 -6.23 -8.55 -8.13
C VAL A 36 -5.02 -8.85 -7.28
N VAL A 37 -4.79 -10.13 -7.01
CA VAL A 37 -3.70 -10.62 -6.17
C VAL A 37 -2.79 -11.56 -6.97
N GLY A 38 -1.56 -11.75 -6.50
CA GLY A 38 -0.56 -12.61 -7.12
C GLY A 38 0.85 -12.10 -6.83
N ARG A 39 1.87 -12.89 -7.16
CA ARG A 39 3.27 -12.53 -6.92
C ARG A 39 3.71 -11.34 -7.76
N ASN A 40 4.77 -10.68 -7.31
CA ASN A 40 5.38 -9.63 -8.09
C ASN A 40 5.98 -10.22 -9.38
N GLY A 41 5.59 -9.61 -10.52
CA GLY A 41 5.99 -10.06 -11.85
C GLY A 41 5.08 -11.12 -12.50
N ASP A 42 3.98 -11.57 -11.88
CA ASP A 42 3.05 -12.53 -12.48
C ASP A 42 2.10 -11.93 -13.53
N GLY A 43 2.21 -10.61 -13.78
CA GLY A 43 1.46 -9.96 -14.85
C GLY A 43 0.23 -9.19 -14.40
N LYS A 44 0.08 -8.85 -13.10
CA LYS A 44 -1.03 -8.04 -12.58
C LYS A 44 -1.19 -6.72 -13.35
N SER A 45 -0.14 -5.88 -13.39
CA SER A 45 -0.17 -4.59 -14.10
C SER A 45 -0.34 -4.76 -15.62
N THR A 46 0.15 -5.87 -16.20
CA THR A 46 -0.10 -6.21 -17.60
C THR A 46 -1.57 -6.51 -17.84
N LEU A 47 -2.21 -7.26 -16.94
CA LEU A 47 -3.65 -7.54 -16.98
C LEU A 47 -4.46 -6.24 -16.91
N LEU A 48 -4.12 -5.34 -15.97
CA LEU A 48 -4.74 -4.02 -15.87
C LEU A 48 -4.59 -3.21 -17.16
N GLY A 49 -3.38 -3.14 -17.71
CA GLY A 49 -3.09 -2.41 -18.95
C GLY A 49 -3.85 -2.98 -20.16
N ILE A 50 -4.06 -4.29 -20.24
CA ILE A 50 -4.86 -4.92 -21.29
C ILE A 50 -6.35 -4.59 -21.11
N LEU A 51 -6.88 -4.69 -19.89
CA LEU A 51 -8.29 -4.39 -19.60
C LEU A 51 -8.63 -2.91 -19.80
N THR A 52 -7.66 -2.01 -19.62
CA THR A 52 -7.83 -0.57 -19.90
C THR A 52 -7.56 -0.18 -21.35
N GLY A 53 -7.08 -1.11 -22.19
CA GLY A 53 -6.74 -0.84 -23.58
C GLY A 53 -5.39 -0.15 -23.79
N GLN A 54 -4.56 -0.01 -22.77
CA GLN A 54 -3.22 0.58 -22.85
C GLN A 54 -2.18 -0.40 -23.43
N ILE A 55 -2.40 -1.70 -23.22
CA ILE A 55 -1.55 -2.78 -23.73
C ILE A 55 -2.39 -3.65 -24.66
N GLU A 56 -1.93 -3.81 -25.88
CA GLU A 56 -2.56 -4.74 -26.81
C GLU A 56 -2.18 -6.19 -26.46
N PRO A 57 -3.15 -7.12 -26.38
CA PRO A 57 -2.88 -8.53 -26.21
C PRO A 57 -2.26 -9.12 -27.49
N ASP A 58 -1.45 -10.18 -27.35
CA ASP A 58 -0.89 -10.90 -28.50
C ASP A 58 -1.93 -11.77 -29.19
N SER A 59 -2.94 -12.23 -28.44
CA SER A 59 -4.12 -12.94 -28.96
C SER A 59 -5.32 -12.75 -28.04
N GLY A 60 -6.52 -13.07 -28.54
CA GLY A 60 -7.78 -12.85 -27.86
C GLY A 60 -8.41 -11.51 -28.18
N LEU A 61 -9.43 -11.13 -27.44
CA LEU A 61 -10.20 -9.91 -27.69
C LEU A 61 -10.60 -9.26 -26.38
N VAL A 62 -10.42 -7.93 -26.29
CA VAL A 62 -10.98 -7.11 -25.21
C VAL A 62 -12.10 -6.26 -25.76
N ARG A 63 -13.24 -6.27 -25.10
CA ARG A 63 -14.41 -5.46 -25.45
C ARG A 63 -14.76 -4.53 -24.31
N HIS A 64 -14.97 -3.28 -24.63
CA HIS A 64 -15.53 -2.27 -23.74
C HIS A 64 -16.98 -2.00 -24.12
N SER A 65 -17.84 -1.71 -23.14
CA SER A 65 -19.16 -1.14 -23.42
C SER A 65 -19.02 0.21 -24.14
N ALA A 66 -20.12 0.82 -24.57
CA ALA A 66 -20.08 2.05 -25.36
C ALA A 66 -19.40 3.22 -24.59
N GLY A 67 -18.06 3.32 -24.69
CA GLY A 67 -17.24 4.44 -24.21
C GLY A 67 -17.23 4.67 -22.70
N PRO A 68 -16.91 3.66 -21.84
CA PRO A 68 -16.84 3.89 -20.40
C PRO A 68 -15.73 4.88 -20.07
N SER A 69 -15.98 5.79 -19.13
CA SER A 69 -14.94 6.62 -18.55
C SER A 69 -14.08 5.78 -17.62
N ILE A 70 -12.81 5.55 -17.99
CA ILE A 70 -11.85 4.75 -17.21
C ILE A 70 -10.86 5.69 -16.54
N GLY A 71 -10.84 5.69 -15.23
CA GLY A 71 -9.80 6.34 -14.43
C GLY A 71 -8.73 5.32 -14.04
N HIS A 72 -7.46 5.61 -14.27
CA HIS A 72 -6.36 4.71 -13.98
C HIS A 72 -5.27 5.39 -13.15
N LEU A 73 -5.00 4.85 -11.95
CA LEU A 73 -3.86 5.26 -11.13
C LEU A 73 -2.63 4.48 -11.57
N HIS A 74 -1.72 5.14 -12.30
CA HIS A 74 -0.49 4.52 -12.80
C HIS A 74 0.58 4.39 -11.72
N GLN A 75 1.53 3.44 -11.88
CA GLN A 75 2.68 3.33 -10.98
C GLN A 75 3.65 4.53 -11.08
N ARG A 76 3.67 5.26 -12.18
CA ARG A 76 4.46 6.48 -12.39
C ARG A 76 3.57 7.58 -12.88
N ALA A 77 3.73 8.75 -12.28
CA ALA A 77 3.04 9.94 -12.65
C ALA A 77 3.54 10.48 -13.99
N ASP A 78 2.59 10.79 -14.89
CA ASP A 78 2.86 11.64 -16.04
C ASP A 78 2.34 13.05 -15.69
N HIS A 79 3.21 13.92 -15.18
CA HIS A 79 2.88 15.33 -14.91
C HIS A 79 3.74 16.27 -15.76
N HIS A 80 3.23 17.46 -15.99
CA HIS A 80 3.96 18.49 -16.72
C HIS A 80 4.91 19.24 -15.79
N PRO A 81 6.13 19.59 -16.23
CA PRO A 81 7.04 20.40 -15.44
C PRO A 81 6.38 21.70 -14.96
N GLY A 82 6.52 22.01 -13.65
CA GLY A 82 5.94 23.20 -13.03
C GLY A 82 4.44 23.08 -12.68
N GLN A 83 3.83 21.92 -12.84
CA GLN A 83 2.45 21.69 -12.42
C GLN A 83 2.37 21.59 -10.89
N THR A 84 1.45 22.34 -10.27
CA THR A 84 1.21 22.30 -8.83
C THR A 84 0.22 21.20 -8.45
N VAL A 85 0.19 20.83 -7.17
CA VAL A 85 -0.83 19.92 -6.61
C VAL A 85 -2.22 20.50 -6.84
N ARG A 86 -2.39 21.81 -6.65
CA ARG A 86 -3.63 22.52 -6.90
C ARG A 86 -4.09 22.37 -8.36
N ASP A 87 -3.20 22.58 -9.33
CA ASP A 87 -3.52 22.43 -10.76
C ASP A 87 -3.99 21.01 -11.09
N LEU A 88 -3.36 20.01 -10.48
CA LEU A 88 -3.72 18.61 -10.69
C LEU A 88 -5.12 18.29 -10.14
N ILE A 89 -5.44 18.75 -8.93
CA ILE A 89 -6.68 18.40 -8.23
C ILE A 89 -7.86 19.26 -8.71
N VAL A 90 -7.63 20.55 -8.87
CA VAL A 90 -8.69 21.53 -9.09
C VAL A 90 -8.89 21.81 -10.58
N GLY A 91 -7.86 21.58 -11.41
CA GLY A 91 -7.92 21.80 -12.86
C GLY A 91 -8.27 23.25 -13.20
N GLY A 92 -7.74 24.23 -12.45
CA GLY A 92 -7.99 25.66 -12.64
C GLY A 92 -9.34 26.15 -12.11
N ARG A 93 -10.13 25.33 -11.40
CA ARG A 93 -11.36 25.77 -10.72
C ARG A 93 -11.02 26.66 -9.53
N PRO A 94 -11.80 27.73 -9.25
CA PRO A 94 -11.59 28.59 -8.08
C PRO A 94 -11.72 27.80 -6.76
N ASP A 95 -10.96 28.21 -5.74
CA ASP A 95 -10.92 27.52 -4.44
C ASP A 95 -12.29 27.40 -3.76
N HIS A 96 -13.12 28.42 -3.86
CA HIS A 96 -14.47 28.39 -3.29
C HIS A 96 -15.39 27.32 -3.92
N VAL A 97 -15.10 26.86 -5.14
CA VAL A 97 -15.90 25.83 -5.85
C VAL A 97 -15.56 24.44 -5.33
N TRP A 98 -14.27 24.09 -5.21
CA TRP A 98 -13.87 22.77 -4.75
C TRP A 98 -13.95 22.64 -3.22
N ALA A 99 -13.66 23.72 -2.47
CA ALA A 99 -13.75 23.70 -1.01
C ALA A 99 -15.21 23.66 -0.50
N ALA A 100 -16.17 24.08 -1.32
CA ALA A 100 -17.59 23.89 -1.04
C ALA A 100 -18.13 22.50 -1.42
N ASP A 101 -17.36 21.71 -2.18
CA ASP A 101 -17.74 20.36 -2.57
C ASP A 101 -17.66 19.41 -1.36
N PRO A 102 -18.78 18.79 -0.93
CA PRO A 102 -18.83 17.91 0.24
C PRO A 102 -18.01 16.62 0.05
N VAL A 103 -17.56 16.31 -1.17
CA VAL A 103 -16.72 15.15 -1.47
C VAL A 103 -15.25 15.54 -1.57
N ALA A 104 -14.93 16.66 -2.22
CA ALA A 104 -13.56 17.07 -2.47
C ALA A 104 -12.84 17.52 -1.18
N ARG A 105 -13.50 18.32 -0.35
CA ARG A 105 -12.92 18.86 0.88
C ARG A 105 -12.43 17.81 1.87
N PRO A 106 -13.25 16.82 2.28
CA PRO A 106 -12.79 15.74 3.16
C PRO A 106 -11.65 14.92 2.53
N MET A 107 -11.69 14.69 1.21
CA MET A 107 -10.66 13.94 0.49
C MET A 107 -9.30 14.62 0.55
N VAL A 108 -9.26 15.92 0.26
CA VAL A 108 -8.03 16.72 0.34
C VAL A 108 -7.51 16.76 1.78
N ARG A 109 -8.40 16.99 2.76
CA ARG A 109 -8.04 17.05 4.17
C ARG A 109 -7.43 15.73 4.67
N GLU A 110 -8.01 14.59 4.29
CA GLU A 110 -7.54 13.28 4.80
C GLU A 110 -6.29 12.77 4.08
N LEU A 111 -6.23 12.92 2.76
CA LEU A 111 -5.15 12.35 1.95
C LEU A 111 -3.97 13.29 1.73
N LEU A 112 -4.18 14.61 1.82
CA LEU A 112 -3.16 15.62 1.52
C LEU A 112 -2.88 16.57 2.70
N ARG A 113 -3.22 16.16 3.93
CA ARG A 113 -3.08 16.93 5.17
C ARG A 113 -1.70 17.58 5.37
N ASP A 114 -0.65 16.91 4.92
CA ASP A 114 0.76 17.28 5.07
C ASP A 114 1.39 17.85 3.79
N ILE A 115 0.59 18.06 2.74
CA ILE A 115 1.04 18.51 1.43
C ILE A 115 0.52 19.92 1.16
N ASP A 116 1.43 20.84 0.84
CA ASP A 116 1.05 22.16 0.36
C ASP A 116 0.46 22.07 -1.05
N LEU A 117 -0.76 22.58 -1.22
CA LEU A 117 -1.44 22.55 -2.52
C LEU A 117 -0.73 23.41 -3.59
N ASP A 118 0.07 24.38 -3.19
CA ASP A 118 0.84 25.23 -4.10
C ASP A 118 2.24 24.67 -4.39
N ALA A 119 2.61 23.53 -3.79
CA ALA A 119 3.86 22.86 -4.10
C ALA A 119 3.85 22.29 -5.54
N GLU A 120 4.97 22.41 -6.25
CA GLU A 120 5.18 21.78 -7.54
C GLU A 120 5.31 20.26 -7.38
N LEU A 121 4.64 19.48 -8.23
CA LEU A 121 4.65 18.00 -8.19
C LEU A 121 6.07 17.43 -8.29
N ASP A 122 6.96 18.10 -9.03
CA ASP A 122 8.37 17.71 -9.19
C ASP A 122 9.19 17.83 -7.88
N THR A 123 8.72 18.60 -6.90
CA THR A 123 9.38 18.81 -5.61
C THR A 123 8.92 17.84 -4.53
N LEU A 124 7.82 17.13 -4.78
CA LEU A 124 7.24 16.18 -3.85
C LEU A 124 8.00 14.86 -3.82
N SER A 125 7.93 14.18 -2.69
CA SER A 125 8.32 12.77 -2.65
C SER A 125 7.38 11.92 -3.54
N GLY A 126 7.86 10.76 -4.01
CA GLY A 126 7.04 9.87 -4.83
C GLY A 126 5.71 9.45 -4.15
N GLY A 127 5.70 9.34 -2.82
CA GLY A 127 4.49 9.03 -2.06
C GLY A 127 3.50 10.20 -2.00
N GLU A 128 3.99 11.42 -1.84
CA GLU A 128 3.15 12.63 -1.84
C GLU A 128 2.53 12.89 -3.21
N ALA A 129 3.32 12.81 -4.28
CA ALA A 129 2.83 12.93 -5.65
C ALA A 129 1.75 11.87 -5.94
N ARG A 130 1.96 10.62 -5.50
CA ARG A 130 1.01 9.53 -5.64
C ARG A 130 -0.32 9.78 -4.93
N ARG A 131 -0.27 10.35 -3.72
CA ARG A 131 -1.49 10.75 -2.98
C ARG A 131 -2.26 11.86 -3.71
N ALA A 132 -1.56 12.84 -4.26
CA ALA A 132 -2.19 13.89 -5.05
C ALA A 132 -2.89 13.35 -6.32
N GLU A 133 -2.25 12.42 -7.03
CA GLU A 133 -2.85 11.72 -8.18
C GLU A 133 -4.09 10.91 -7.80
N LEU A 134 -4.02 10.18 -6.69
CA LEU A 134 -5.16 9.41 -6.18
C LEU A 134 -6.36 10.33 -5.89
N VAL A 135 -6.13 11.49 -5.27
CA VAL A 135 -7.17 12.50 -5.03
C VAL A 135 -7.73 13.04 -6.35
N ALA A 136 -6.89 13.44 -7.28
CA ALA A 136 -7.32 13.95 -8.59
C ALA A 136 -8.16 12.91 -9.36
N LEU A 137 -7.74 11.65 -9.32
CA LEU A 137 -8.48 10.54 -9.93
C LEU A 137 -9.86 10.35 -9.29
N MET A 138 -9.96 10.36 -7.97
CA MET A 138 -11.22 10.16 -7.25
C MET A 138 -12.19 11.33 -7.36
N LEU A 139 -11.71 12.53 -7.66
CA LEU A 139 -12.53 13.71 -7.98
C LEU A 139 -13.12 13.65 -9.39
N GLY A 140 -12.59 12.78 -10.24
CA GLY A 140 -13.13 12.49 -11.57
C GLY A 140 -14.42 11.67 -11.50
N ASN A 141 -15.21 11.73 -12.58
CA ASN A 141 -16.41 10.93 -12.71
C ASN A 141 -16.10 9.75 -13.64
N HIS A 142 -15.93 8.56 -13.06
CA HIS A 142 -15.50 7.37 -13.77
C HIS A 142 -16.49 6.22 -13.63
N ASP A 143 -16.72 5.49 -14.72
CA ASP A 143 -17.50 4.24 -14.72
C ASP A 143 -16.67 3.08 -14.19
N LEU A 144 -15.37 3.11 -14.46
CA LEU A 144 -14.39 2.13 -13.99
C LEU A 144 -13.16 2.85 -13.39
N LEU A 145 -12.83 2.52 -12.15
CA LEU A 145 -11.57 2.91 -11.49
C LEU A 145 -10.60 1.73 -11.48
N VAL A 146 -9.39 1.96 -11.95
CA VAL A 146 -8.29 1.00 -11.91
C VAL A 146 -7.22 1.55 -10.98
N LEU A 147 -7.02 0.87 -9.85
CA LEU A 147 -6.16 1.32 -8.77
C LEU A 147 -5.02 0.30 -8.59
N ASP A 148 -3.80 0.68 -8.96
CA ASP A 148 -2.61 -0.16 -8.77
C ASP A 148 -1.87 0.30 -7.52
N GLU A 149 -1.92 -0.49 -6.43
CA GLU A 149 -1.35 -0.24 -5.10
C GLU A 149 -1.75 1.13 -4.50
N PRO A 150 -3.07 1.43 -4.34
CA PRO A 150 -3.52 2.73 -3.85
C PRO A 150 -3.24 2.96 -2.37
N THR A 151 -2.96 1.92 -1.60
CA THR A 151 -2.69 1.99 -0.15
C THR A 151 -1.22 2.28 0.19
N ASN A 152 -0.30 2.20 -0.80
CA ASN A 152 1.10 2.49 -0.57
C ASN A 152 1.30 3.95 -0.12
N HIS A 153 2.12 4.15 0.91
CA HIS A 153 2.42 5.45 1.53
C HIS A 153 1.24 6.13 2.25
N LEU A 154 0.10 5.44 2.40
CA LEU A 154 -1.01 5.88 3.23
C LEU A 154 -0.84 5.37 4.67
N ASP A 155 -1.20 6.18 5.64
CA ASP A 155 -1.33 5.72 7.02
C ASP A 155 -2.68 4.99 7.24
N VAL A 156 -2.81 4.38 8.40
CA VAL A 156 -3.99 3.56 8.73
C VAL A 156 -5.30 4.35 8.63
N GLU A 157 -5.27 5.65 8.99
CA GLU A 157 -6.44 6.55 8.91
C GLU A 157 -6.83 6.80 7.45
N ALA A 158 -5.85 7.15 6.62
CA ALA A 158 -6.07 7.40 5.20
C ALA A 158 -6.57 6.14 4.47
N VAL A 159 -6.06 4.95 4.82
CA VAL A 159 -6.54 3.67 4.26
C VAL A 159 -7.99 3.39 4.67
N ASP A 160 -8.35 3.62 5.95
CA ASP A 160 -9.71 3.45 6.47
C ASP A 160 -10.70 4.40 5.74
N TRP A 161 -10.31 5.67 5.63
CA TRP A 161 -11.09 6.67 4.91
C TRP A 161 -11.26 6.32 3.42
N LEU A 162 -10.17 5.91 2.76
CA LEU A 162 -10.18 5.50 1.36
C LEU A 162 -11.14 4.32 1.13
N ALA A 163 -11.10 3.30 1.99
CA ALA A 163 -12.00 2.15 1.91
C ALA A 163 -13.47 2.58 2.04
N ALA A 164 -13.79 3.46 2.98
CA ALA A 164 -15.14 3.98 3.16
C ALA A 164 -15.61 4.79 1.93
N HIS A 165 -14.71 5.61 1.35
CA HIS A 165 -15.01 6.40 0.16
C HIS A 165 -15.26 5.52 -1.07
N LEU A 166 -14.40 4.54 -1.35
CA LEU A 166 -14.57 3.61 -2.47
C LEU A 166 -15.87 2.79 -2.35
N ASN A 167 -16.21 2.35 -1.15
CA ASN A 167 -17.50 1.70 -0.89
C ASN A 167 -18.70 2.64 -1.21
N SER A 168 -18.54 3.95 -1.04
CA SER A 168 -19.57 4.92 -1.43
C SER A 168 -19.70 5.06 -2.95
N LEU A 169 -18.58 5.02 -3.69
CA LEU A 169 -18.55 5.04 -5.15
C LEU A 169 -19.15 3.76 -5.74
N GLN A 170 -18.84 2.59 -5.16
CA GLN A 170 -19.47 1.32 -5.55
C GLN A 170 -21.00 1.39 -5.49
N ARG A 171 -21.53 1.95 -4.40
CA ARG A 171 -23.00 2.12 -4.23
C ARG A 171 -23.63 3.04 -5.30
N ARG A 172 -22.83 3.91 -5.92
CA ARG A 172 -23.25 4.76 -7.06
C ARG A 172 -23.14 4.03 -8.41
N GLY A 173 -22.57 2.81 -8.42
CA GLY A 173 -22.42 1.98 -9.62
C GLY A 173 -21.04 2.02 -10.26
N THR A 174 -20.06 2.74 -9.68
CA THR A 174 -18.67 2.71 -10.17
C THR A 174 -18.09 1.31 -9.97
N ALA A 175 -17.56 0.73 -11.05
CA ALA A 175 -16.80 -0.51 -10.98
C ALA A 175 -15.35 -0.23 -10.61
N MET A 176 -14.69 -1.18 -9.93
CA MET A 176 -13.32 -1.00 -9.49
C MET A 176 -12.51 -2.25 -9.73
N LEU A 177 -11.26 -2.05 -10.19
CA LEU A 177 -10.25 -3.08 -10.31
C LEU A 177 -9.04 -2.64 -9.48
N VAL A 178 -8.75 -3.37 -8.41
CA VAL A 178 -7.79 -2.93 -7.39
C VAL A 178 -6.68 -3.96 -7.23
N VAL A 179 -5.46 -3.58 -7.50
CA VAL A 179 -4.26 -4.34 -7.10
C VAL A 179 -3.81 -3.77 -5.76
N SER A 180 -3.73 -4.59 -4.73
CA SER A 180 -3.15 -4.22 -3.45
C SER A 180 -2.56 -5.42 -2.72
N HIS A 181 -1.56 -5.15 -1.90
CA HIS A 181 -1.00 -6.11 -0.95
C HIS A 181 -1.55 -5.92 0.46
N ASP A 182 -2.36 -4.87 0.68
CA ASP A 182 -3.08 -4.63 1.93
C ASP A 182 -4.33 -5.53 1.99
N ARG A 183 -4.21 -6.57 2.81
CA ARG A 183 -5.23 -7.62 2.97
C ARG A 183 -6.51 -7.08 3.61
N TRP A 184 -6.37 -6.19 4.59
CA TRP A 184 -7.51 -5.57 5.24
C TRP A 184 -8.31 -4.71 4.25
N PHE A 185 -7.60 -3.91 3.46
CA PHE A 185 -8.21 -3.07 2.44
C PHE A 185 -8.95 -3.89 1.40
N LEU A 186 -8.33 -4.96 0.89
CA LEU A 186 -8.99 -5.89 -0.06
C LEU A 186 -10.25 -6.52 0.54
N ASP A 187 -10.20 -6.95 1.82
CA ASP A 187 -11.37 -7.54 2.49
C ASP A 187 -12.49 -6.52 2.72
N ALA A 188 -12.13 -5.25 3.00
CA ALA A 188 -13.07 -4.17 3.27
C ALA A 188 -13.84 -3.69 2.03
N ILE A 189 -13.26 -3.80 0.82
CA ILE A 189 -13.85 -3.23 -0.39
C ILE A 189 -14.22 -4.26 -1.46
N CYS A 190 -13.50 -5.38 -1.58
CA CYS A 190 -13.66 -6.30 -2.69
C CYS A 190 -14.78 -7.31 -2.45
N SER A 191 -15.65 -7.49 -3.44
CA SER A 191 -16.65 -8.54 -3.47
C SER A 191 -16.20 -9.80 -4.21
N ARG A 192 -15.08 -9.70 -4.93
CA ARG A 192 -14.47 -10.78 -5.71
C ARG A 192 -12.95 -10.59 -5.76
N ILE A 193 -12.19 -11.69 -5.79
CA ILE A 193 -10.73 -11.67 -5.95
C ILE A 193 -10.35 -12.43 -7.23
N TRP A 194 -9.43 -11.87 -8.00
CA TRP A 194 -8.76 -12.54 -9.12
C TRP A 194 -7.31 -12.84 -8.71
N GLU A 195 -6.96 -14.12 -8.66
CA GLU A 195 -5.59 -14.55 -8.43
C GLU A 195 -4.87 -14.74 -9.77
N VAL A 196 -3.79 -13.98 -9.98
CA VAL A 196 -2.93 -14.09 -11.16
C VAL A 196 -1.74 -14.96 -10.79
N HIS A 197 -1.62 -16.12 -11.44
CA HIS A 197 -0.53 -17.08 -11.22
C HIS A 197 -0.36 -18.00 -12.43
N ASP A 198 0.83 -18.48 -12.69
CA ASP A 198 1.13 -19.47 -13.73
C ASP A 198 0.48 -19.15 -15.09
N ALA A 199 0.56 -17.87 -15.50
CA ALA A 199 -0.04 -17.30 -16.70
C ALA A 199 -1.59 -17.41 -16.76
N ARG A 200 -2.28 -17.66 -15.65
CA ARG A 200 -3.74 -17.80 -15.53
C ARG A 200 -4.31 -16.78 -14.57
N VAL A 201 -5.62 -16.60 -14.66
CA VAL A 201 -6.39 -15.78 -13.72
C VAL A 201 -7.54 -16.62 -13.18
N ASP A 202 -7.51 -16.92 -11.89
CA ASP A 202 -8.55 -17.67 -11.20
C ASP A 202 -9.45 -16.71 -10.41
N PRO A 203 -10.75 -16.64 -10.72
CA PRO A 203 -11.71 -15.84 -9.98
C PRO A 203 -12.18 -16.56 -8.72
N TYR A 204 -12.34 -15.80 -7.62
CA TYR A 204 -12.92 -16.24 -6.35
C TYR A 204 -14.02 -15.28 -5.95
N ASP A 205 -15.18 -15.79 -5.60
CA ASP A 205 -16.29 -15.01 -5.04
C ASP A 205 -16.06 -14.77 -3.55
N GLY A 206 -16.34 -13.54 -3.11
CA GLY A 206 -16.12 -13.08 -1.75
C GLY A 206 -14.87 -12.20 -1.61
N GLY A 207 -14.67 -11.66 -0.39
CA GLY A 207 -13.50 -10.83 -0.04
C GLY A 207 -12.22 -11.62 0.12
N TYR A 208 -11.19 -10.95 0.63
CA TYR A 208 -9.87 -11.55 0.83
C TYR A 208 -9.90 -12.77 1.77
N ALA A 209 -10.70 -12.74 2.84
CA ALA A 209 -10.82 -13.85 3.77
C ALA A 209 -11.37 -15.13 3.08
N ALA A 210 -12.38 -14.98 2.22
CA ALA A 210 -12.93 -16.10 1.44
C ALA A 210 -11.89 -16.68 0.46
N TYR A 211 -11.12 -15.81 -0.20
CA TYR A 211 -10.01 -16.20 -1.07
C TYR A 211 -8.97 -17.04 -0.34
N VAL A 212 -8.53 -16.62 0.87
CA VAL A 212 -7.52 -17.35 1.66
C VAL A 212 -8.01 -18.78 1.97
N LEU A 213 -9.27 -18.94 2.37
CA LEU A 213 -9.87 -20.24 2.65
C LEU A 213 -9.94 -21.12 1.41
N ALA A 214 -10.41 -20.56 0.29
CA ALA A 214 -10.51 -21.28 -0.98
C ALA A 214 -9.12 -21.70 -1.52
N ARG A 215 -8.12 -20.81 -1.40
CA ARG A 215 -6.72 -21.10 -1.77
C ARG A 215 -6.13 -22.22 -0.92
N ALA A 216 -6.33 -22.16 0.40
CA ALA A 216 -5.85 -23.20 1.32
C ALA A 216 -6.47 -24.57 1.01
N GLU A 217 -7.76 -24.60 0.69
CA GLU A 217 -8.44 -25.86 0.29
C GLU A 217 -7.93 -26.38 -1.04
N ARG A 218 -7.75 -25.52 -2.05
CA ARG A 218 -7.13 -25.90 -3.34
C ARG A 218 -5.74 -26.47 -3.15
N GLN A 219 -4.90 -25.84 -2.32
CA GLN A 219 -3.54 -26.34 -2.03
C GLN A 219 -3.58 -27.73 -1.34
N ARG A 220 -4.50 -27.95 -0.39
CA ARG A 220 -4.70 -29.27 0.24
C ARG A 220 -5.12 -30.33 -0.77
N GLN A 221 -6.05 -29.99 -1.66
CA GLN A 221 -6.51 -30.91 -2.71
C GLN A 221 -5.39 -31.22 -3.72
N ALA A 222 -4.61 -30.20 -4.13
CA ALA A 222 -3.46 -30.37 -4.99
C ALA A 222 -2.39 -31.27 -4.33
N ALA A 223 -2.06 -31.04 -3.05
CA ALA A 223 -1.13 -31.87 -2.30
C ALA A 223 -1.61 -33.34 -2.15
N ALA A 224 -2.92 -33.53 -1.90
CA ALA A 224 -3.50 -34.86 -1.82
C ALA A 224 -3.50 -35.57 -3.18
N SER A 225 -3.76 -34.87 -4.28
CA SER A 225 -3.69 -35.42 -5.63
C SER A 225 -2.26 -35.77 -6.03
N GLU A 226 -1.30 -34.91 -5.67
CA GLU A 226 0.14 -35.14 -5.89
C GLU A 226 0.64 -36.36 -5.09
N ALA A 227 0.26 -36.50 -3.83
CA ALA A 227 0.59 -37.66 -3.04
C ALA A 227 0.04 -38.97 -3.66
N ARG A 228 -1.19 -38.92 -4.22
CA ARG A 228 -1.78 -40.02 -4.97
C ARG A 228 -0.99 -40.33 -6.24
N ARG A 229 -0.62 -39.29 -7.00
CA ARG A 229 0.20 -39.40 -8.22
C ARG A 229 1.56 -40.01 -7.92
N GLN A 230 2.26 -39.53 -6.89
CA GLN A 230 3.56 -40.09 -6.47
C GLN A 230 3.45 -41.56 -6.04
N ASN A 231 2.39 -41.93 -5.34
CA ASN A 231 2.12 -43.32 -5.00
C ASN A 231 1.88 -44.19 -6.25
N LEU A 232 1.20 -43.65 -7.26
CA LEU A 232 1.00 -44.32 -8.54
C LEU A 232 2.32 -44.51 -9.28
N VAL A 233 3.13 -43.45 -9.40
CA VAL A 233 4.49 -43.49 -9.99
C VAL A 233 5.35 -44.52 -9.28
N ARG A 234 5.35 -44.52 -7.93
CA ARG A 234 6.11 -45.49 -7.13
C ARG A 234 5.68 -46.93 -7.42
N LYS A 235 4.37 -47.18 -7.54
CA LYS A 235 3.83 -48.49 -7.89
C LYS A 235 4.23 -48.92 -9.31
N GLU A 236 4.14 -48.01 -10.29
CA GLU A 236 4.54 -48.31 -11.68
C GLU A 236 6.06 -48.52 -11.80
N LEU A 237 6.88 -47.73 -11.10
CA LEU A 237 8.33 -47.92 -11.05
C LEU A 237 8.71 -49.25 -10.36
N ALA A 238 8.03 -49.63 -9.28
CA ALA A 238 8.23 -50.91 -8.61
C ALA A 238 7.84 -52.08 -9.52
N TRP A 239 6.77 -51.93 -10.31
CA TRP A 239 6.36 -52.92 -11.31
C TRP A 239 7.40 -53.03 -12.45
N LEU A 240 7.89 -51.89 -12.97
CA LEU A 240 8.93 -51.86 -14.00
C LEU A 240 10.26 -52.51 -13.53
N ARG A 241 10.65 -52.30 -12.26
CA ARG A 241 11.87 -52.88 -11.67
C ARG A 241 11.78 -54.41 -11.46
N ARG A 242 10.60 -54.97 -11.18
CA ARG A 242 10.40 -56.42 -10.99
C ARG A 242 10.57 -57.25 -12.26
N GLY A 243 10.72 -56.64 -13.41
CA GLY A 243 10.85 -57.35 -14.70
C GLY A 243 9.54 -57.99 -15.17
N PRO A 244 9.38 -58.22 -16.48
CA PRO A 244 8.22 -58.95 -17.00
C PRO A 244 8.32 -60.44 -16.64
N PRO A 245 7.19 -61.09 -16.32
CA PRO A 245 7.14 -62.55 -16.35
C PRO A 245 7.57 -63.03 -17.75
N ALA A 246 8.23 -64.22 -17.82
CA ALA A 246 9.02 -64.72 -18.93
C ALA A 246 8.36 -64.78 -20.34
N ARG A 247 7.17 -64.22 -20.57
CA ARG A 247 6.43 -64.26 -21.84
C ARG A 247 5.73 -62.98 -22.31
N THR A 248 5.93 -61.80 -21.67
CA THR A 248 5.24 -60.56 -22.07
C THR A 248 6.22 -59.38 -22.19
N SER A 249 6.26 -58.72 -23.35
CA SER A 249 6.97 -57.45 -23.52
C SER A 249 6.29 -56.32 -22.72
N LYS A 250 7.09 -55.44 -22.09
CA LYS A 250 6.56 -54.28 -21.39
C LYS A 250 5.84 -53.33 -22.39
N PRO A 251 4.58 -52.96 -22.18
CA PRO A 251 3.89 -52.06 -23.08
C PRO A 251 4.56 -50.68 -23.05
N LYS A 252 4.97 -50.17 -24.23
CA LYS A 252 5.69 -48.92 -24.40
C LYS A 252 4.89 -47.72 -23.80
N PHE A 253 3.56 -47.71 -23.95
CA PHE A 253 2.68 -46.67 -23.41
C PHE A 253 2.74 -46.52 -21.88
N ARG A 254 3.06 -47.58 -21.11
CA ARG A 254 3.22 -47.49 -19.64
C ARG A 254 4.54 -46.86 -19.24
N ILE A 255 5.59 -47.05 -20.02
CA ILE A 255 6.88 -46.37 -19.82
C ILE A 255 6.72 -44.88 -20.12
N ASP A 256 6.07 -44.55 -21.23
CA ASP A 256 5.80 -43.16 -21.62
C ASP A 256 4.89 -42.43 -20.60
N ALA A 257 3.85 -43.14 -20.07
CA ALA A 257 3.00 -42.61 -19.01
C ALA A 257 3.73 -42.40 -17.68
N ALA A 258 4.66 -43.29 -17.29
CA ALA A 258 5.47 -43.12 -16.09
C ALA A 258 6.46 -41.96 -16.24
N ASN A 259 7.06 -41.79 -17.40
CA ASN A 259 7.95 -40.64 -17.70
C ASN A 259 7.19 -39.31 -17.66
N ALA A 260 6.02 -39.24 -18.29
CA ALA A 260 5.17 -38.03 -18.23
C ALA A 260 4.73 -37.64 -16.80
N LEU A 261 4.55 -38.64 -15.92
CA LEU A 261 4.25 -38.40 -14.50
C LEU A 261 5.47 -37.97 -13.67
N ILE A 262 6.70 -38.29 -14.12
CA ILE A 262 7.95 -37.88 -13.47
C ILE A 262 8.33 -36.44 -13.85
N ASP A 263 8.13 -36.07 -15.11
CA ASP A 263 8.51 -34.75 -15.65
C ASP A 263 7.64 -33.60 -15.09
N ASP A 264 6.50 -33.90 -14.44
CA ASP A 264 5.55 -32.93 -13.90
C ASP A 264 5.57 -32.89 -12.35
N VAL A 265 6.74 -32.92 -11.69
CA VAL A 265 6.86 -32.87 -10.22
C VAL A 265 7.13 -31.44 -9.75
N PRO A 266 6.19 -30.78 -9.01
CA PRO A 266 6.50 -29.56 -8.27
C PRO A 266 7.43 -29.89 -7.08
N GLU A 267 8.47 -29.08 -6.88
CA GLU A 267 9.39 -29.27 -5.75
C GLU A 267 8.68 -29.07 -4.40
N PRO A 268 8.87 -29.97 -3.42
CA PRO A 268 8.31 -29.82 -2.08
C PRO A 268 9.00 -28.66 -1.35
N ARG A 269 8.23 -27.72 -0.84
CA ARG A 269 8.71 -26.63 0.02
C ARG A 269 8.94 -27.15 1.44
N ASP A 270 10.19 -27.10 1.90
CA ASP A 270 10.57 -27.44 3.28
C ASP A 270 10.53 -26.19 4.16
N LYS A 271 9.57 -26.11 5.10
CA LYS A 271 9.24 -24.90 5.89
C LYS A 271 10.07 -24.74 7.18
N LEU A 272 11.09 -25.57 7.43
CA LEU A 272 11.62 -25.77 8.79
C LEU A 272 12.99 -25.12 9.10
N ALA A 273 13.70 -24.55 8.12
CA ALA A 273 15.10 -24.18 8.33
C ALA A 273 15.32 -22.85 9.10
N LEU A 274 14.42 -21.88 8.96
CA LEU A 274 14.60 -20.52 9.52
C LEU A 274 14.11 -20.33 10.95
N ALA A 275 13.18 -21.17 11.44
CA ALA A 275 12.71 -21.13 12.84
C ALA A 275 13.82 -21.40 13.87
N GLN A 276 15.04 -21.71 13.41
CA GLN A 276 16.15 -22.16 14.23
C GLN A 276 17.34 -21.18 14.31
N LEU A 277 17.19 -19.95 13.78
CA LEU A 277 18.19 -18.89 14.01
C LEU A 277 18.12 -18.47 15.48
N ALA A 278 19.07 -18.96 16.28
CA ALA A 278 19.10 -18.67 17.70
C ALA A 278 19.36 -17.19 17.95
N SER A 279 18.44 -16.53 18.63
CA SER A 279 18.72 -15.23 19.23
C SER A 279 19.62 -15.41 20.46
N ALA A 280 20.59 -14.52 20.65
CA ALA A 280 21.38 -14.46 21.86
C ALA A 280 20.45 -14.23 23.06
N ARG A 281 20.75 -14.88 24.23
CA ARG A 281 19.94 -14.73 25.44
C ARG A 281 19.84 -13.27 25.87
N LEU A 282 18.62 -12.75 25.99
CA LEU A 282 18.34 -11.40 26.50
C LEU A 282 18.52 -11.35 28.02
N GLY A 283 19.14 -10.27 28.51
CA GLY A 283 19.14 -9.90 29.92
C GLY A 283 17.77 -9.34 30.33
N LYS A 284 17.64 -8.92 31.60
CA LYS A 284 16.42 -8.36 32.17
C LYS A 284 16.09 -6.98 31.58
N ASP A 285 17.10 -6.16 31.34
CA ASP A 285 16.98 -4.82 30.78
C ASP A 285 17.29 -4.90 29.27
N VAL A 286 16.41 -4.40 28.43
CA VAL A 286 16.53 -4.43 26.96
C VAL A 286 16.78 -3.04 26.42
N ILE A 287 15.77 -2.18 26.38
CA ILE A 287 15.88 -0.75 26.03
C ILE A 287 14.98 0.03 26.96
N ASP A 288 15.52 1.05 27.61
CA ASP A 288 14.79 1.96 28.49
C ASP A 288 14.93 3.40 27.99
N LEU A 289 13.80 4.04 27.77
CA LEU A 289 13.64 5.45 27.46
C LEU A 289 13.21 6.18 28.73
N HIS A 290 13.94 7.24 29.12
CA HIS A 290 13.61 8.06 30.29
C HIS A 290 13.40 9.51 29.86
N SER A 291 12.15 9.98 29.92
CA SER A 291 11.72 11.35 29.61
C SER A 291 12.31 11.87 28.29
N VAL A 292 12.26 11.02 27.25
CA VAL A 292 12.83 11.33 25.94
C VAL A 292 11.98 12.37 25.23
N GLY A 293 12.61 13.49 24.84
CA GLY A 293 12.04 14.52 24.00
C GLY A 293 12.83 14.68 22.71
N LEU A 294 12.12 14.91 21.60
CA LEU A 294 12.71 15.12 20.28
C LEU A 294 11.87 16.12 19.48
N ALA A 295 12.53 17.11 18.88
CA ALA A 295 11.94 18.03 17.93
C ALA A 295 12.73 18.06 16.62
N LEU A 296 12.07 18.02 15.50
CA LEU A 296 12.67 18.13 14.17
C LEU A 296 11.91 19.16 13.34
N GLY A 297 12.64 20.06 12.67
CA GLY A 297 12.04 21.10 11.83
C GLY A 297 11.10 22.05 12.58
N GLY A 298 11.35 22.28 13.88
CA GLY A 298 10.49 23.13 14.72
C GLY A 298 9.21 22.46 15.24
N ARG A 299 8.99 21.20 14.90
CA ARG A 299 7.85 20.39 15.37
C ARG A 299 8.30 19.40 16.44
N THR A 300 7.62 19.39 17.58
CA THR A 300 7.83 18.37 18.63
C THR A 300 7.26 17.03 18.17
N LEU A 301 8.13 16.01 18.09
CA LEU A 301 7.75 14.66 17.71
C LEU A 301 7.58 13.74 18.92
N LEU A 302 8.40 13.94 19.97
CA LEU A 302 8.33 13.20 21.24
C LEU A 302 8.40 14.20 22.38
N ASP A 303 7.54 14.03 23.38
CA ASP A 303 7.51 14.88 24.58
C ASP A 303 7.54 14.04 25.83
N GLY A 304 8.70 13.98 26.48
CA GLY A 304 8.91 13.30 27.76
C GLY A 304 8.60 11.80 27.75
N VAL A 305 8.75 11.11 26.63
CA VAL A 305 8.41 9.68 26.48
C VAL A 305 9.25 8.84 27.44
N THR A 306 8.57 8.13 28.33
CA THR A 306 9.19 7.16 29.26
C THR A 306 8.62 5.78 28.96
N TRP A 307 9.49 4.88 28.49
CA TRP A 307 9.07 3.58 28.02
C TRP A 307 10.17 2.54 28.22
N SER A 308 9.81 1.38 28.79
CA SER A 308 10.74 0.26 29.01
C SER A 308 10.29 -0.94 28.19
N LEU A 309 11.20 -1.50 27.39
CA LEU A 309 10.95 -2.70 26.62
C LEU A 309 11.39 -3.92 27.41
N PRO A 310 10.46 -4.80 27.81
CA PRO A 310 10.81 -6.06 28.48
C PRO A 310 11.33 -7.11 27.48
N PRO A 311 12.10 -8.11 27.95
CA PRO A 311 12.51 -9.24 27.14
C PRO A 311 11.32 -10.00 26.54
N GLY A 312 11.39 -10.30 25.24
CA GLY A 312 10.35 -11.03 24.53
C GLY A 312 9.11 -10.20 24.18
N ALA A 313 9.09 -8.89 24.46
CA ALA A 313 7.98 -8.02 24.07
C ALA A 313 7.87 -7.88 22.55
N ARG A 314 6.65 -7.95 22.05
CA ARG A 314 6.30 -7.84 20.64
C ARG A 314 5.33 -6.68 20.47
N ILE A 315 5.83 -5.56 20.02
CA ILE A 315 5.14 -4.28 20.08
C ILE A 315 4.91 -3.72 18.68
N GLY A 316 3.64 -3.45 18.35
CA GLY A 316 3.23 -2.69 17.19
C GLY A 316 3.19 -1.20 17.51
N LEU A 317 3.66 -0.35 16.60
CA LEU A 317 3.62 1.09 16.73
C LEU A 317 2.86 1.70 15.56
N VAL A 318 1.74 2.35 15.84
CA VAL A 318 0.88 3.00 14.86
C VAL A 318 0.84 4.52 15.06
N GLY A 319 0.34 5.25 14.10
CA GLY A 319 0.16 6.71 14.14
C GLY A 319 0.20 7.31 12.74
N VAL A 320 -0.25 8.56 12.64
CA VAL A 320 -0.25 9.31 11.38
C VAL A 320 1.15 9.44 10.78
N ASN A 321 1.20 9.69 9.48
CA ASN A 321 2.46 10.00 8.81
C ASN A 321 3.06 11.29 9.42
N GLY A 322 4.38 11.28 9.65
CA GLY A 322 5.06 12.40 10.31
C GLY A 322 4.87 12.52 11.82
N SER A 323 4.22 11.56 12.50
CA SER A 323 4.09 11.55 13.99
C SER A 323 5.37 11.19 14.74
N GLY A 324 6.45 10.83 14.05
CA GLY A 324 7.74 10.53 14.68
C GLY A 324 8.03 9.04 14.90
N LYS A 325 7.25 8.10 14.29
CA LYS A 325 7.46 6.64 14.43
C LYS A 325 8.88 6.20 14.07
N SER A 326 9.34 6.52 12.88
CA SER A 326 10.71 6.22 12.42
C SER A 326 11.77 6.92 13.26
N SER A 327 11.49 8.16 13.73
CA SER A 327 12.39 8.90 14.61
C SER A 327 12.52 8.23 15.97
N LEU A 328 11.43 7.71 16.53
CA LEU A 328 11.44 6.94 17.78
C LEU A 328 12.29 5.68 17.63
N LEU A 329 12.14 4.91 16.53
CA LEU A 329 12.98 3.74 16.27
C LEU A 329 14.47 4.11 16.16
N LYS A 330 14.81 5.21 15.48
CA LYS A 330 16.19 5.71 15.37
C LYS A 330 16.76 6.14 16.74
N VAL A 331 15.94 6.77 17.60
CA VAL A 331 16.32 7.10 18.97
C VAL A 331 16.55 5.83 19.79
N MET A 332 15.67 4.84 19.68
CA MET A 332 15.84 3.53 20.33
C MET A 332 17.08 2.80 19.83
N ALA A 333 17.42 2.92 18.56
CA ALA A 333 18.65 2.36 17.97
C ALA A 333 19.92 3.14 18.33
N LYS A 334 19.80 4.33 18.95
CA LYS A 334 20.88 5.32 19.17
C LYS A 334 21.50 5.85 17.88
N GLU A 335 20.78 5.79 16.77
CA GLU A 335 21.15 6.41 15.49
C GLU A 335 20.83 7.91 15.48
N LEU A 336 19.84 8.31 16.31
CA LEU A 336 19.45 9.70 16.53
C LEU A 336 19.51 10.00 18.03
N SER A 337 20.22 11.08 18.40
CA SER A 337 20.27 11.55 19.78
C SER A 337 18.99 12.33 20.12
N PRO A 338 18.33 12.07 21.24
CA PRO A 338 17.20 12.89 21.70
C PRO A 338 17.70 14.27 22.16
N ASP A 339 16.82 15.28 22.09
CA ASP A 339 17.09 16.63 22.61
C ASP A 339 17.06 16.68 24.13
N SER A 340 16.24 15.83 24.75
CA SER A 340 16.16 15.67 26.21
C SER A 340 15.94 14.22 26.60
N GLY A 341 16.24 13.89 27.86
CA GLY A 341 16.10 12.53 28.37
C GLY A 341 17.29 11.64 28.05
N THR A 342 17.12 10.33 28.26
CA THR A 342 18.20 9.35 28.04
C THR A 342 17.67 8.03 27.52
N VAL A 343 18.49 7.34 26.69
CA VAL A 343 18.23 5.99 26.20
C VAL A 343 19.28 5.04 26.77
N LYS A 344 18.84 4.01 27.49
CA LYS A 344 19.71 2.98 28.04
C LYS A 344 19.53 1.67 27.28
N HIS A 345 20.63 1.02 26.93
CA HIS A 345 20.67 -0.30 26.34
C HIS A 345 21.18 -1.33 27.35
N GLY A 346 20.56 -2.49 27.38
CA GLY A 346 21.05 -3.62 28.16
C GLY A 346 22.40 -4.14 27.65
N LEU A 347 23.21 -4.69 28.55
CA LEU A 347 24.58 -5.14 28.24
C LEU A 347 24.65 -6.27 27.20
N THR A 348 23.60 -7.09 27.08
CA THR A 348 23.54 -8.23 26.16
C THR A 348 22.79 -7.92 24.86
N LEU A 349 22.46 -6.65 24.65
CA LEU A 349 21.70 -6.20 23.48
C LEU A 349 22.46 -6.46 22.18
N ARG A 350 21.80 -7.17 21.25
CA ARG A 350 22.17 -7.29 19.84
C ARG A 350 21.01 -6.78 19.02
N LEU A 351 21.06 -5.50 18.68
CA LEU A 351 19.99 -4.82 17.97
C LEU A 351 20.22 -4.93 16.47
N ALA A 352 19.15 -5.23 15.73
CA ALA A 352 19.08 -5.04 14.30
C ALA A 352 17.93 -4.07 13.97
N HIS A 353 18.22 -3.07 13.15
CA HIS A 353 17.27 -2.05 12.71
C HIS A 353 17.05 -2.18 11.21
N LEU A 354 15.82 -2.47 10.80
CA LEU A 354 15.37 -2.42 9.41
C LEU A 354 14.81 -1.02 9.16
N SER A 355 15.63 -0.12 8.64
CA SER A 355 15.21 1.24 8.29
C SER A 355 14.45 1.28 6.94
N GLN A 356 13.74 2.36 6.66
CA GLN A 356 13.11 2.56 5.34
C GLN A 356 14.11 2.62 4.19
N ALA A 357 15.31 3.14 4.44
CA ALA A 357 16.35 3.25 3.41
C ALA A 357 17.07 1.91 3.20
N VAL A 358 17.11 1.42 1.96
CA VAL A 358 17.81 0.17 1.57
C VAL A 358 19.34 0.40 1.41
N ALA A 359 19.90 1.37 2.13
CA ALA A 359 21.28 1.85 1.92
C ALA A 359 22.40 0.85 2.26
N GLU A 360 22.09 -0.30 2.89
CA GLU A 360 23.10 -1.24 3.39
C GLU A 360 23.50 -2.37 2.42
N LEU A 361 22.88 -2.40 1.24
CA LEU A 361 23.14 -3.42 0.23
C LEU A 361 24.01 -2.85 -0.88
N ASP A 362 25.17 -3.45 -1.14
CA ASP A 362 26.01 -3.09 -2.28
C ASP A 362 25.34 -3.57 -3.60
N PRO A 363 24.94 -2.66 -4.50
CA PRO A 363 24.31 -3.04 -5.76
C PRO A 363 25.17 -3.94 -6.65
N GLY A 364 26.49 -3.88 -6.51
CA GLY A 364 27.45 -4.69 -7.28
C GLY A 364 27.57 -6.13 -6.81
N ASP A 365 27.21 -6.42 -5.57
CA ASP A 365 27.26 -7.77 -5.00
C ASP A 365 26.22 -8.69 -5.62
N ARG A 366 26.51 -10.01 -5.61
CA ARG A 366 25.51 -11.03 -5.96
C ARG A 366 24.75 -11.49 -4.72
N VAL A 367 23.47 -11.82 -4.89
CA VAL A 367 22.57 -12.24 -3.82
C VAL A 367 23.17 -13.37 -2.98
N LEU A 368 23.57 -14.48 -3.60
CA LEU A 368 24.16 -15.65 -2.92
C LEU A 368 25.45 -15.28 -2.18
N GLU A 369 26.32 -14.49 -2.80
CA GLU A 369 27.62 -14.11 -2.21
C GLU A 369 27.44 -13.20 -1.00
N SER A 370 26.47 -12.29 -1.04
CA SER A 370 26.15 -11.38 0.06
C SER A 370 25.67 -12.12 1.31
N VAL A 371 24.93 -13.21 1.14
CA VAL A 371 24.41 -14.06 2.23
C VAL A 371 25.47 -15.06 2.70
N ARG A 372 26.23 -15.66 1.77
CA ARG A 372 27.27 -16.64 2.08
C ARG A 372 28.33 -16.09 3.03
N ARG A 373 28.82 -14.86 2.80
CA ARG A 373 29.78 -14.19 3.71
C ARG A 373 29.27 -14.04 5.15
N LEU A 374 27.97 -13.94 5.34
CA LEU A 374 27.34 -13.86 6.67
C LEU A 374 27.04 -15.24 7.22
N ALA A 375 26.52 -16.18 6.42
CA ALA A 375 26.14 -17.53 6.83
C ALA A 375 27.33 -18.38 7.27
N GLU A 376 28.51 -18.24 6.66
CA GLU A 376 29.75 -18.90 7.07
C GLU A 376 30.16 -18.61 8.52
N ARG A 377 29.65 -17.50 9.10
CA ARG A 377 29.90 -17.09 10.49
C ARG A 377 28.77 -17.45 11.45
N THR A 378 27.68 -18.02 10.93
CA THR A 378 26.45 -18.23 11.70
C THR A 378 26.21 -19.72 11.93
N THR A 379 26.26 -20.16 13.19
CA THR A 379 25.88 -21.51 13.59
C THR A 379 24.40 -21.48 13.98
N LEU A 380 23.58 -22.29 13.35
CA LEU A 380 22.17 -22.42 13.74
C LEU A 380 22.03 -23.02 15.15
N ALA A 381 20.97 -22.65 15.87
CA ALA A 381 20.69 -23.12 17.24
C ALA A 381 20.71 -24.64 17.42
N THR A 382 20.47 -25.38 16.35
CA THR A 382 20.47 -26.86 16.33
C THR A 382 21.83 -27.47 16.03
N GLY A 383 22.88 -26.64 15.81
CA GLY A 383 24.20 -27.12 15.38
C GLY A 383 24.24 -27.68 13.95
N ARG A 384 23.15 -27.52 13.17
CA ARG A 384 23.12 -27.86 11.75
C ARG A 384 23.58 -26.65 10.92
N GLU A 385 24.57 -26.85 10.08
CA GLU A 385 24.96 -25.89 9.06
C GLU A 385 23.90 -25.91 7.94
N THR A 386 23.14 -24.83 7.81
CA THR A 386 22.26 -24.64 6.66
C THR A 386 23.00 -23.84 5.59
N SER A 387 22.92 -24.30 4.33
CA SER A 387 23.60 -23.58 3.24
C SER A 387 22.96 -22.22 2.98
N ALA A 388 23.76 -21.25 2.53
CA ALA A 388 23.25 -19.93 2.14
C ALA A 388 22.19 -20.00 1.04
N SER A 389 22.29 -20.99 0.14
CA SER A 389 21.28 -21.24 -0.91
C SER A 389 19.94 -21.65 -0.32
N THR A 390 19.92 -22.60 0.64
CA THR A 390 18.67 -23.03 1.30
C THR A 390 17.98 -21.88 2.02
N LEU A 391 18.74 -21.03 2.74
CA LEU A 391 18.18 -19.86 3.42
C LEU A 391 17.59 -18.84 2.42
N LEU A 392 18.24 -18.67 1.29
CA LEU A 392 17.74 -17.79 0.22
C LEU A 392 16.48 -18.38 -0.44
N GLU A 393 16.44 -19.68 -0.68
CA GLU A 393 15.28 -20.39 -1.24
C GLU A 393 14.07 -20.27 -0.32
N ASP A 394 14.24 -20.38 0.99
CA ASP A 394 13.19 -20.18 2.00
C ASP A 394 12.63 -18.74 1.95
N PHE A 395 13.48 -17.74 1.63
CA PHE A 395 13.05 -16.36 1.38
C PHE A 395 12.59 -16.09 -0.06
N GLY A 396 12.41 -17.13 -0.87
CA GLY A 396 11.85 -17.05 -2.22
C GLY A 396 12.85 -16.63 -3.31
N PHE A 397 14.17 -16.74 -3.05
CA PHE A 397 15.19 -16.56 -4.08
C PHE A 397 15.56 -17.92 -4.67
N THR A 398 15.01 -18.25 -5.84
CA THR A 398 15.21 -19.55 -6.51
C THR A 398 15.88 -19.38 -7.87
N GLY A 399 16.58 -20.42 -8.34
CA GLY A 399 17.17 -20.46 -9.69
C GLY A 399 18.12 -19.30 -9.99
N ASP A 400 17.88 -18.60 -11.10
CA ASP A 400 18.72 -17.49 -11.57
C ASP A 400 18.78 -16.30 -10.59
N ARG A 401 17.77 -16.17 -9.71
CA ARG A 401 17.73 -15.11 -8.71
C ARG A 401 18.84 -15.21 -7.67
N LEU A 402 19.35 -16.41 -7.41
CA LEU A 402 20.49 -16.62 -6.50
C LEU A 402 21.78 -15.95 -7.01
N VAL A 403 21.97 -15.89 -8.32
CA VAL A 403 23.18 -15.34 -8.94
C VAL A 403 22.99 -13.92 -9.49
N THR A 404 21.77 -13.37 -9.39
CA THR A 404 21.45 -11.99 -9.79
C THR A 404 22.22 -10.96 -8.97
N ARG A 405 22.56 -9.81 -9.54
CA ARG A 405 23.13 -8.68 -8.80
C ARG A 405 22.06 -8.01 -7.95
N ILE A 406 22.45 -7.53 -6.77
CA ILE A 406 21.52 -6.84 -5.85
C ILE A 406 20.91 -5.60 -6.50
N GLY A 407 21.66 -4.89 -7.35
CA GLY A 407 21.17 -3.73 -8.10
C GLY A 407 20.03 -4.05 -9.07
N ASP A 408 19.96 -5.30 -9.57
CA ASP A 408 18.94 -5.76 -10.53
C ASP A 408 17.68 -6.34 -9.84
N LEU A 409 17.66 -6.39 -8.51
CA LEU A 409 16.50 -6.83 -7.73
C LEU A 409 15.41 -5.76 -7.70
N SER A 410 14.15 -6.20 -7.64
CA SER A 410 13.02 -5.33 -7.31
C SER A 410 13.12 -4.78 -5.89
N GLY A 411 12.35 -3.71 -5.56
CA GLY A 411 12.30 -3.14 -4.21
C GLY A 411 11.98 -4.19 -3.15
N GLY A 412 10.93 -5.00 -3.38
CA GLY A 412 10.52 -6.07 -2.47
C GLY A 412 11.56 -7.19 -2.33
N GLU A 413 12.24 -7.59 -3.43
CA GLU A 413 13.34 -8.57 -3.36
C GLU A 413 14.51 -8.03 -2.53
N ARG A 414 14.88 -6.76 -2.70
CA ARG A 414 15.92 -6.10 -1.88
C ARG A 414 15.53 -6.06 -0.41
N ARG A 415 14.26 -5.75 -0.10
CA ARG A 415 13.75 -5.72 1.27
C ARG A 415 13.80 -7.10 1.94
N ARG A 416 13.41 -8.16 1.22
CA ARG A 416 13.54 -9.55 1.69
C ARG A 416 15.00 -9.93 1.98
N LEU A 417 15.90 -9.61 1.07
CA LEU A 417 17.32 -9.88 1.25
C LEU A 417 17.90 -9.14 2.45
N GLN A 418 17.51 -7.89 2.66
CA GLN A 418 17.92 -7.08 3.81
C GLN A 418 17.45 -7.72 5.12
N LEU A 419 16.17 -8.13 5.21
CA LEU A 419 15.61 -8.79 6.39
C LEU A 419 16.34 -10.12 6.68
N LEU A 420 16.56 -10.96 5.66
CA LEU A 420 17.34 -12.19 5.81
C LEU A 420 18.73 -11.92 6.37
N ARG A 421 19.44 -10.92 5.85
CA ARG A 421 20.78 -10.57 6.32
C ARG A 421 20.77 -10.08 7.77
N LEU A 422 19.77 -9.30 8.17
CA LEU A 422 19.60 -8.87 9.56
C LEU A 422 19.39 -10.06 10.50
N LEU A 423 18.52 -11.01 10.12
CA LEU A 423 18.26 -12.23 10.92
C LEU A 423 19.49 -13.13 11.04
N LEU A 424 20.33 -13.21 9.99
CA LEU A 424 21.60 -13.94 10.02
C LEU A 424 22.60 -13.34 11.02
N GLY A 425 22.48 -12.07 11.38
CA GLY A 425 23.24 -11.42 12.45
C GLY A 425 22.91 -11.93 13.86
N GLN A 426 21.92 -12.84 13.99
CA GLN A 426 21.42 -13.36 15.28
C GLN A 426 21.08 -12.25 16.28
N PRO A 427 20.23 -11.28 15.90
CA PRO A 427 19.81 -10.25 16.84
C PRO A 427 18.93 -10.86 17.92
N ASN A 428 18.88 -10.18 19.07
CA ASN A 428 17.88 -10.45 20.12
C ASN A 428 16.87 -9.31 20.27
N VAL A 429 17.07 -8.19 19.55
CA VAL A 429 16.11 -7.10 19.40
C VAL A 429 16.01 -6.71 17.92
N LEU A 430 14.77 -6.62 17.43
CA LEU A 430 14.43 -6.15 16.09
C LEU A 430 13.64 -4.84 16.19
N LEU A 431 14.11 -3.83 15.48
CA LEU A 431 13.35 -2.61 15.19
C LEU A 431 13.03 -2.63 13.69
N LEU A 432 11.75 -2.73 13.36
CA LEU A 432 11.29 -2.89 11.99
C LEU A 432 10.46 -1.66 11.58
N ASP A 433 10.98 -0.88 10.63
CA ASP A 433 10.32 0.30 10.07
C ASP A 433 9.71 -0.03 8.72
N GLU A 434 8.37 -0.15 8.68
CA GLU A 434 7.58 -0.52 7.51
C GLU A 434 8.11 -1.78 6.78
N PRO A 435 8.23 -2.93 7.48
CA PRO A 435 8.80 -4.14 6.88
C PRO A 435 7.93 -4.72 5.76
N THR A 436 6.67 -4.32 5.69
CA THR A 436 5.65 -4.84 4.76
C THR A 436 5.63 -4.14 3.41
N ASN A 437 6.24 -2.97 3.29
CA ASN A 437 6.21 -2.18 2.06
C ASN A 437 6.87 -2.91 0.88
N ASP A 438 6.26 -2.80 -0.30
CA ASP A 438 6.70 -3.40 -1.57
C ASP A 438 6.72 -4.94 -1.60
N LEU A 439 6.18 -5.62 -0.57
CA LEU A 439 6.13 -7.07 -0.49
C LEU A 439 4.80 -7.62 -0.99
N ASP A 440 4.86 -8.69 -1.79
CA ASP A 440 3.65 -9.42 -2.16
C ASP A 440 3.12 -10.27 -0.98
N ILE A 441 1.86 -10.64 -1.05
CA ILE A 441 1.15 -11.36 0.04
C ILE A 441 1.82 -12.68 0.40
N ASP A 442 2.35 -13.42 -0.59
CA ASP A 442 3.05 -14.69 -0.34
C ASP A 442 4.33 -14.46 0.47
N THR A 443 5.06 -13.40 0.13
CA THR A 443 6.27 -12.99 0.85
C THR A 443 5.95 -12.50 2.25
N LEU A 444 4.89 -11.70 2.42
CA LEU A 444 4.42 -11.26 3.73
C LEU A 444 4.12 -12.45 4.64
N THR A 445 3.42 -13.46 4.12
CA THR A 445 3.10 -14.69 4.89
C THR A 445 4.36 -15.41 5.36
N VAL A 446 5.40 -15.51 4.52
CA VAL A 446 6.68 -16.14 4.91
C VAL A 446 7.36 -15.35 6.02
N ILE A 447 7.41 -14.02 5.91
CA ILE A 447 8.01 -13.16 6.93
C ILE A 447 7.25 -13.25 8.25
N GLU A 448 5.92 -13.24 8.20
CA GLU A 448 5.07 -13.41 9.37
C GLU A 448 5.32 -14.73 10.10
N ASP A 449 5.37 -15.84 9.36
CA ASP A 449 5.66 -17.17 9.92
C ASP A 449 7.02 -17.20 10.65
N HIS A 450 8.01 -16.48 10.12
CA HIS A 450 9.33 -16.39 10.75
C HIS A 450 9.34 -15.49 11.97
N LEU A 451 8.73 -14.31 11.88
CA LEU A 451 8.66 -13.38 12.99
C LEU A 451 7.77 -13.91 14.12
N ASP A 452 6.70 -14.64 13.79
CA ASP A 452 5.82 -15.26 14.78
C ASP A 452 6.55 -16.27 15.68
N SER A 453 7.44 -17.06 15.11
CA SER A 453 8.26 -18.04 15.85
C SER A 453 9.55 -17.46 16.46
N TRP A 454 9.90 -16.19 16.16
CA TRP A 454 11.16 -15.58 16.60
C TRP A 454 11.10 -15.16 18.08
N PRO A 455 12.05 -15.61 18.95
CA PRO A 455 11.91 -15.50 20.41
C PRO A 455 12.43 -14.18 21.01
N GLY A 456 12.86 -13.21 20.20
CA GLY A 456 13.44 -11.95 20.68
C GLY A 456 12.40 -10.87 20.96
N THR A 457 12.87 -9.70 21.40
CA THR A 457 12.05 -8.48 21.55
C THR A 457 11.95 -7.75 20.22
N MET A 458 10.75 -7.33 19.81
CA MET A 458 10.58 -6.56 18.59
C MET A 458 9.69 -5.33 18.78
N VAL A 459 10.02 -4.27 18.03
CA VAL A 459 9.15 -3.11 17.83
C VAL A 459 8.95 -2.95 16.32
N VAL A 460 7.70 -2.93 15.90
CA VAL A 460 7.31 -2.91 14.49
C VAL A 460 6.46 -1.68 14.22
N VAL A 461 6.90 -0.84 13.31
CA VAL A 461 6.09 0.19 12.67
C VAL A 461 5.52 -0.41 11.39
N SER A 462 4.21 -0.48 11.27
CA SER A 462 3.55 -0.90 10.03
C SER A 462 2.15 -0.31 9.93
N HIS A 463 1.71 -0.13 8.69
CA HIS A 463 0.32 0.23 8.35
C HIS A 463 -0.53 -1.01 8.01
N ASP A 464 0.08 -2.19 7.86
CA ASP A 464 -0.62 -3.46 7.65
C ASP A 464 -1.20 -3.99 8.97
N ARG A 465 -2.53 -3.89 9.12
CA ARG A 465 -3.26 -4.31 10.32
C ARG A 465 -3.11 -5.81 10.59
N PHE A 466 -3.22 -6.64 9.56
CA PHE A 466 -3.08 -8.10 9.70
C PHE A 466 -1.67 -8.50 10.14
N PHE A 467 -0.66 -7.81 9.63
CA PHE A 467 0.71 -8.03 10.05
C PHE A 467 0.91 -7.71 11.54
N LEU A 468 0.42 -6.54 11.98
CA LEU A 468 0.52 -6.13 13.38
C LEU A 468 -0.22 -7.09 14.31
N GLU A 469 -1.46 -7.48 13.98
CA GLU A 469 -2.26 -8.42 14.78
C GLU A 469 -1.63 -9.81 14.88
N ARG A 470 -0.93 -10.25 13.83
CA ARG A 470 -0.29 -11.57 13.81
C ARG A 470 1.05 -11.60 14.54
N VAL A 471 1.84 -10.53 14.40
CA VAL A 471 3.25 -10.53 14.83
C VAL A 471 3.44 -9.85 16.18
N CYS A 472 2.51 -8.98 16.62
CA CYS A 472 2.63 -8.18 17.83
C CYS A 472 1.58 -8.56 18.88
N ASP A 473 1.98 -8.55 20.16
CA ASP A 473 1.08 -8.84 21.29
C ASP A 473 0.36 -7.59 21.79
N VAL A 474 0.98 -6.41 21.63
CA VAL A 474 0.47 -5.13 22.09
C VAL A 474 0.74 -4.03 21.07
N THR A 475 -0.15 -3.05 21.00
CA THR A 475 -0.01 -1.90 20.10
C THR A 475 0.10 -0.60 20.89
N TYR A 476 1.02 0.26 20.48
CA TYR A 476 1.16 1.64 20.95
C TYR A 476 0.87 2.61 19.83
N ALA A 477 0.38 3.79 20.16
CA ALA A 477 0.16 4.87 19.22
C ALA A 477 0.99 6.10 19.52
N LEU A 478 1.53 6.74 18.47
CA LEU A 478 1.96 8.13 18.49
C LEU A 478 0.83 8.99 17.93
N LEU A 479 0.18 9.77 18.80
CA LEU A 479 -1.01 10.53 18.44
C LEU A 479 -0.71 11.85 17.70
N GLY A 480 0.57 12.21 17.57
CA GLY A 480 1.02 13.44 16.93
C GLY A 480 1.15 14.65 17.88
N ASP A 481 0.82 14.46 19.15
CA ASP A 481 1.01 15.42 20.25
C ASP A 481 2.31 15.19 21.04
N GLY A 482 3.18 14.30 20.54
CA GLY A 482 4.42 13.88 21.21
C GLY A 482 4.24 12.74 22.23
N SER A 483 3.01 12.33 22.52
CA SER A 483 2.73 11.23 23.45
C SER A 483 2.78 9.86 22.79
N CYS A 484 3.21 8.85 23.57
CA CYS A 484 3.18 7.44 23.18
C CYS A 484 2.23 6.69 24.11
N VAL A 485 1.10 6.19 23.58
CA VAL A 485 -0.01 5.64 24.38
C VAL A 485 -0.21 4.17 24.04
N LEU A 486 -0.40 3.32 25.07
CA LEU A 486 -0.79 1.91 24.91
C LEU A 486 -2.25 1.81 24.44
N LEU A 487 -2.49 0.94 23.47
CA LEU A 487 -3.80 0.64 22.90
C LEU A 487 -4.15 -0.84 23.13
N PRO A 488 -4.87 -1.18 24.20
CA PRO A 488 -5.29 -2.57 24.45
C PRO A 488 -6.18 -3.16 23.36
N GLY A 489 -7.00 -2.35 22.70
CA GLY A 489 -7.84 -2.74 21.56
C GLY A 489 -7.15 -2.65 20.21
N GLY A 490 -5.82 -2.47 20.16
CA GLY A 490 -5.04 -2.46 18.93
C GLY A 490 -5.39 -1.31 17.97
N VAL A 491 -5.30 -1.58 16.68
CA VAL A 491 -5.52 -0.60 15.60
C VAL A 491 -6.97 -0.08 15.60
N GLU A 492 -7.95 -0.93 15.92
CA GLU A 492 -9.37 -0.52 15.97
C GLU A 492 -9.62 0.53 17.06
N GLU A 493 -9.00 0.38 18.24
CA GLU A 493 -9.06 1.39 19.30
C GLU A 493 -8.40 2.70 18.87
N TYR A 494 -7.28 2.63 18.14
CA TYR A 494 -6.63 3.80 17.56
C TYR A 494 -7.59 4.61 16.69
N LEU A 495 -8.23 3.95 15.74
CA LEU A 495 -9.18 4.59 14.83
C LEU A 495 -10.41 5.14 15.55
N ALA A 496 -10.94 4.42 16.56
CA ALA A 496 -12.06 4.89 17.37
C ALA A 496 -11.70 6.17 18.12
N ARG A 497 -10.53 6.21 18.80
CA ARG A 497 -10.05 7.41 19.53
C ARG A 497 -9.84 8.60 18.58
N ARG A 498 -9.31 8.35 17.39
CA ARG A 498 -9.10 9.42 16.40
C ARG A 498 -10.42 10.00 15.89
N ARG A 499 -11.43 9.15 15.64
CA ARG A 499 -12.78 9.60 15.27
C ARG A 499 -13.48 10.40 16.37
N GLU A 500 -13.17 10.14 17.66
CA GLU A 500 -13.70 10.90 18.80
C GLU A 500 -13.04 12.27 18.93
N VAL A 501 -11.74 12.37 18.64
CA VAL A 501 -10.97 13.63 18.70
C VAL A 501 -11.29 14.54 17.52
N GLU A 502 -11.59 13.96 16.33
CA GLU A 502 -12.11 14.65 15.16
C GLU A 502 -13.58 14.23 14.99
N PRO A 503 -14.56 14.94 15.57
CA PRO A 503 -15.96 14.57 15.39
C PRO A 503 -16.30 14.59 13.90
N PRO A 504 -17.03 13.57 13.39
CA PRO A 504 -17.45 13.55 12.01
C PRO A 504 -18.24 14.83 11.73
N GLU A 505 -17.89 15.52 10.67
CA GLU A 505 -18.66 16.61 10.11
C GLU A 505 -20.13 16.15 9.98
N ALA A 506 -20.98 16.70 10.81
CA ALA A 506 -22.36 16.27 10.94
C ALA A 506 -23.04 16.29 9.57
N ALA A 507 -23.46 15.12 9.09
CA ALA A 507 -24.51 15.05 8.11
C ALA A 507 -25.68 15.91 8.61
N PRO A 508 -26.39 16.66 7.77
CA PRO A 508 -27.43 17.58 8.20
C PRO A 508 -28.48 16.82 9.01
N ALA A 509 -28.35 16.87 10.34
CA ALA A 509 -29.29 16.27 11.26
C ALA A 509 -30.59 17.08 11.23
N ALA A 510 -31.66 16.43 10.90
CA ALA A 510 -33.00 16.89 11.23
C ALA A 510 -33.13 16.97 12.76
N GLY A 511 -33.24 18.18 13.24
CA GLY A 511 -33.76 18.69 14.49
C GLY A 511 -33.62 17.90 15.80
N SER A 512 -32.87 18.49 16.77
CA SER A 512 -33.42 18.75 18.13
C SER A 512 -32.42 19.58 18.96
N GLY A 513 -32.94 20.55 19.68
CA GLY A 513 -32.37 21.74 20.24
C GLY A 513 -31.38 21.60 21.41
N GLY A 514 -30.62 22.68 21.55
CA GLY A 514 -29.93 23.06 22.78
C GLY A 514 -28.66 23.89 22.52
N GLY A 515 -28.77 25.23 22.60
CA GLY A 515 -27.60 26.10 22.65
C GLY A 515 -27.81 27.46 21.95
N THR A 516 -28.42 28.46 22.63
CA THR A 516 -28.98 29.67 22.00
C THR A 516 -27.98 30.77 21.59
N ALA A 517 -26.72 30.73 21.93
CA ALA A 517 -25.72 31.72 21.49
C ALA A 517 -24.98 31.29 20.21
N SER A 518 -24.71 30.01 20.05
CA SER A 518 -24.01 29.41 18.89
C SER A 518 -24.90 29.41 17.61
N SER A 519 -26.20 29.24 17.73
CA SER A 519 -27.09 29.11 16.56
C SER A 519 -27.33 30.44 15.81
N GLN A 520 -27.17 31.58 16.48
CA GLN A 520 -27.29 32.91 15.83
C GLN A 520 -26.04 33.23 15.02
N GLN A 521 -24.87 32.96 15.56
CA GLN A 521 -23.60 33.15 14.86
C GLN A 521 -23.48 32.23 13.63
N LEU A 522 -23.83 30.95 13.76
CA LEU A 522 -23.91 30.01 12.66
C LEU A 522 -24.89 30.44 11.55
N ARG A 523 -26.08 30.94 11.93
CA ARG A 523 -27.04 31.44 10.95
C ARG A 523 -26.54 32.72 10.24
N GLN A 524 -25.82 33.56 10.94
CA GLN A 524 -25.23 34.77 10.36
C GLN A 524 -24.09 34.41 9.41
N ALA A 525 -23.19 33.52 9.80
CA ALA A 525 -22.09 33.05 8.97
C ALA A 525 -22.59 32.39 7.68
N ARG A 526 -23.63 31.53 7.74
CA ARG A 526 -24.27 30.96 6.54
C ARG A 526 -24.90 31.98 5.62
N LYS A 527 -25.49 33.06 6.17
CA LYS A 527 -26.01 34.17 5.34
C LYS A 527 -24.90 34.95 4.69
N ASP A 528 -23.80 35.17 5.40
CA ASP A 528 -22.63 35.86 4.86
C ASP A 528 -21.95 35.03 3.78
N LEU A 529 -21.84 33.70 3.93
CA LEU A 529 -21.38 32.76 2.89
C LEU A 529 -22.21 32.90 1.61
N ALA A 530 -23.52 32.75 1.68
CA ALA A 530 -24.39 32.83 0.50
C ALA A 530 -24.32 34.20 -0.17
N ARG A 531 -24.11 35.30 0.60
CA ARG A 531 -23.93 36.63 0.07
C ARG A 531 -22.60 36.80 -0.66
N ILE A 532 -21.51 36.30 -0.08
CA ILE A 532 -20.17 36.35 -0.67
C ILE A 532 -20.09 35.48 -1.93
N GLU A 533 -20.67 34.30 -1.93
CA GLU A 533 -20.80 33.43 -3.12
C GLU A 533 -21.51 34.13 -4.28
N GLY A 534 -22.62 34.82 -3.98
CA GLY A 534 -23.32 35.59 -4.99
C GLY A 534 -22.53 36.82 -5.52
N GLN A 535 -21.58 37.36 -4.74
CA GLN A 535 -20.67 38.41 -5.18
C GLN A 535 -19.53 37.87 -6.03
N LEU A 536 -18.94 36.71 -5.63
CA LEU A 536 -17.91 36.02 -6.40
C LEU A 536 -18.41 35.59 -7.79
N GLY A 537 -19.59 35.02 -7.89
CA GLY A 537 -20.17 34.66 -9.19
C GLY A 537 -20.36 35.84 -10.14
N LYS A 538 -20.76 37.02 -9.61
CA LYS A 538 -20.87 38.23 -10.43
C LYS A 538 -19.50 38.78 -10.89
N LEU A 539 -18.50 38.60 -10.05
CA LEU A 539 -17.12 39.01 -10.34
C LEU A 539 -16.51 38.12 -11.43
N ASP A 540 -16.74 36.81 -11.35
CA ASP A 540 -16.31 35.84 -12.38
C ASP A 540 -16.92 36.15 -13.75
N ASP A 541 -18.22 36.51 -13.78
CA ASP A 541 -18.87 36.99 -15.01
C ASP A 541 -18.24 38.29 -15.56
N GLN A 542 -17.78 39.21 -14.68
CA GLN A 542 -17.11 40.44 -15.09
C GLN A 542 -15.71 40.16 -15.63
N LEU A 543 -14.94 39.30 -14.98
CA LEU A 543 -13.63 38.83 -15.43
C LEU A 543 -13.70 38.13 -16.80
N ALA A 544 -14.69 37.26 -17.00
CA ALA A 544 -14.90 36.59 -18.28
C ALA A 544 -15.19 37.58 -19.42
N ARG A 545 -16.01 38.63 -19.15
CA ARG A 545 -16.28 39.71 -20.14
C ARG A 545 -15.05 40.56 -20.42
N LEU A 546 -14.24 40.82 -19.40
CA LEU A 546 -13.03 41.60 -19.54
C LEU A 546 -11.97 40.84 -20.36
N HIS A 547 -11.80 39.55 -20.13
CA HIS A 547 -10.94 38.72 -20.95
C HIS A 547 -11.39 38.66 -22.42
N GLN A 548 -12.70 38.62 -22.68
CA GLN A 548 -13.22 38.70 -24.05
C GLN A 548 -12.91 40.07 -24.69
N GLN A 549 -13.06 41.17 -23.94
CA GLN A 549 -12.73 42.52 -24.42
C GLN A 549 -11.22 42.70 -24.71
N MET A 550 -10.36 42.08 -23.88
CA MET A 550 -8.91 42.04 -24.12
C MET A 550 -8.56 41.27 -25.38
N ALA A 551 -9.24 40.13 -25.60
CA ALA A 551 -9.07 39.31 -26.81
C ALA A 551 -9.51 40.12 -28.08
N ASP A 552 -10.63 40.83 -28.00
CA ASP A 552 -11.14 41.65 -29.10
C ASP A 552 -10.27 42.92 -29.36
N ALA A 553 -9.56 43.40 -28.32
CA ALA A 553 -8.66 44.56 -28.40
C ALA A 553 -7.19 44.17 -28.65
N ALA A 554 -6.87 42.95 -29.03
CA ALA A 554 -5.52 42.40 -29.14
C ALA A 554 -4.54 43.20 -30.04
N SER A 555 -5.06 44.05 -30.94
CA SER A 555 -4.27 44.94 -31.81
C SER A 555 -4.14 46.39 -31.30
N ASP A 556 -4.78 46.77 -30.20
CA ASP A 556 -4.83 48.14 -29.67
C ASP A 556 -4.12 48.22 -28.31
N HIS A 557 -2.86 48.63 -28.33
CA HIS A 557 -1.97 48.63 -27.15
C HIS A 557 -2.44 49.57 -26.02
N GLU A 558 -3.02 50.74 -26.35
CA GLU A 558 -3.51 51.67 -25.32
C GLU A 558 -4.72 51.11 -24.58
N LYS A 559 -5.64 50.46 -25.33
CA LYS A 559 -6.79 49.78 -24.71
C LYS A 559 -6.40 48.57 -23.89
N LEU A 560 -5.41 47.80 -24.32
CA LEU A 560 -4.90 46.65 -23.55
C LEU A 560 -4.33 47.06 -22.20
N ILE A 561 -3.58 48.15 -22.12
CA ILE A 561 -3.04 48.69 -20.86
C ILE A 561 -4.18 49.11 -19.91
N ALA A 562 -5.22 49.77 -20.42
CA ALA A 562 -6.36 50.18 -19.60
C ALA A 562 -7.14 48.96 -19.08
N LEU A 563 -7.42 47.97 -19.94
CA LEU A 563 -8.11 46.73 -19.57
C LEU A 563 -7.29 45.88 -18.60
N GLN A 564 -5.95 45.91 -18.70
CA GLN A 564 -5.07 45.23 -17.73
C GLN A 564 -5.21 45.86 -16.33
N GLY A 565 -5.29 47.19 -16.22
CA GLY A 565 -5.53 47.86 -14.95
C GLY A 565 -6.89 47.50 -14.31
N ASP A 566 -7.92 47.33 -15.14
CA ASP A 566 -9.24 46.87 -14.69
C ASP A 566 -9.20 45.39 -14.25
N LEU A 567 -8.43 44.56 -14.95
CA LEU A 567 -8.22 43.14 -14.61
C LEU A 567 -7.56 42.99 -13.25
N ASP A 568 -6.48 43.72 -13.01
CA ASP A 568 -5.75 43.70 -11.74
C ASP A 568 -6.64 44.14 -10.56
N GLN A 569 -7.52 45.11 -10.77
CA GLN A 569 -8.48 45.57 -9.75
C GLN A 569 -9.54 44.51 -9.44
N LEU A 570 -10.09 43.85 -10.47
CA LEU A 570 -11.10 42.81 -10.28
C LEU A 570 -10.49 41.57 -9.63
N GLN A 571 -9.25 41.23 -9.98
CA GLN A 571 -8.52 40.11 -9.33
C GLN A 571 -8.26 40.40 -7.85
N ALA A 572 -7.75 41.60 -7.51
CA ALA A 572 -7.56 42.00 -6.12
C ALA A 572 -8.87 41.94 -5.31
N ARG A 573 -9.99 42.37 -5.93
CA ARG A 573 -11.30 42.29 -5.29
C ARG A 573 -11.80 40.86 -5.11
N ARG A 574 -11.48 39.99 -6.03
CA ARG A 574 -11.77 38.56 -5.94
C ARG A 574 -11.04 37.96 -4.75
N ASP A 575 -9.74 38.20 -4.62
CA ASP A 575 -8.89 37.70 -3.54
C ASP A 575 -9.39 38.17 -2.16
N GLU A 576 -9.84 39.41 -2.04
CA GLU A 576 -10.47 39.91 -0.80
C GLU A 576 -11.76 39.16 -0.45
N LEU A 577 -12.61 38.89 -1.44
CA LEU A 577 -13.85 38.17 -1.23
C LEU A 577 -13.63 36.68 -0.94
N GLU A 578 -12.63 36.06 -1.55
CA GLU A 578 -12.24 34.68 -1.26
C GLU A 578 -11.71 34.54 0.17
N ASN A 579 -10.86 35.46 0.63
CA ASN A 579 -10.41 35.47 2.03
C ASN A 579 -11.56 35.71 3.02
N ALA A 580 -12.52 36.57 2.68
CA ALA A 580 -13.70 36.78 3.50
C ALA A 580 -14.64 35.57 3.52
N TRP A 581 -14.70 34.84 2.41
CA TRP A 581 -15.46 33.56 2.31
C TRP A 581 -14.84 32.50 3.19
N LEU A 582 -13.51 32.32 3.16
CA LEU A 582 -12.78 31.39 4.00
C LEU A 582 -13.01 31.67 5.49
N ALA A 583 -12.89 32.94 5.90
CA ALA A 583 -13.15 33.33 7.29
C ALA A 583 -14.61 33.09 7.72
N ALA A 584 -15.58 33.29 6.82
CA ALA A 584 -17.00 33.04 7.10
C ALA A 584 -17.29 31.52 7.11
N ALA A 585 -16.58 30.71 6.32
CA ALA A 585 -16.70 29.26 6.29
C ALA A 585 -16.18 28.62 7.60
N GLU A 586 -15.04 29.09 8.13
CA GLU A 586 -14.51 28.68 9.45
C GLU A 586 -15.48 28.98 10.60
N LEU A 587 -16.23 30.09 10.52
CA LEU A 587 -17.22 30.47 11.53
C LEU A 587 -18.57 29.74 11.36
N ALA A 588 -18.84 29.17 10.19
CA ALA A 588 -20.08 28.48 9.86
C ALA A 588 -20.02 26.96 10.17
N GLU A 589 -18.81 26.47 10.45
CA GLU A 589 -18.52 25.15 11.02
C GLU A 589 -18.75 25.19 12.54
#